data_61dbf8e23b7de448b65aab315ebb3679
#
_entry.id   61dbf8e23b7de448b65aab315ebb3679
#
_cell.length_a   1.000
_cell.length_b   1.000
_cell.length_c   1.000
_cell.angle_alpha   90.00
_cell.angle_beta   90.00
_cell.angle_gamma   90.00
#
_symmetry.space_group_name_H-M   'P 1'
#
loop_
_entity.id
_entity.type
_entity.pdbx_description
1 polymer ?
#
loop_
_entity_poly.entity_id
_entity_poly.type
_entity_poly.pdbx_seq_one_letter_code
_entity_poly.pdbx_strand_id
1 'polypeptide(L)'
;METIVAEYEGPLLRYAMRLVNSRASAEDVVQNVFIKLFRRWREGDSEPESLKSWLYRVTHNEAVDHIRRESRLRLLHERREDEERHSGTGAAGSDRAMDNEERKRLVLGLLGKLHPREQQVILLRLQEGLSYQQISQVTGRTEGNVGNILHHAVRKLSLALRRTGALQSA
;
A
#
# COMPACT_ATOMS: atom_id res chain seq x y z
N MET A 1 8.15 10.76 21.82
CA MET A 1 7.34 9.64 21.32
C MET A 1 5.98 10.13 20.80
N GLU A 2 5.19 10.82 21.58
CA GLU A 2 3.88 11.33 21.20
C GLU A 2 3.89 12.14 19.89
N THR A 3 4.87 13.01 19.71
CA THR A 3 5.04 13.81 18.49
C THR A 3 5.21 12.95 17.24
N ILE A 4 6.00 11.86 17.34
CA ILE A 4 6.22 10.94 16.21
C ILE A 4 4.96 10.14 15.92
N VAL A 5 4.25 9.66 16.94
CA VAL A 5 2.97 8.98 16.75
C VAL A 5 1.98 9.93 16.06
N ALA A 6 1.82 11.15 16.56
CA ALA A 6 0.91 12.14 15.98
C ALA A 6 1.26 12.48 14.52
N GLU A 7 2.54 12.54 14.17
CA GLU A 7 3.00 12.85 12.80
C GLU A 7 2.80 11.67 11.83
N TYR A 8 3.10 10.44 12.29
CA TYR A 8 3.20 9.29 11.38
C TYR A 8 2.00 8.35 11.41
N GLU A 9 1.16 8.33 12.46
CA GLU A 9 0.03 7.41 12.58
C GLU A 9 -0.90 7.49 11.37
N GLY A 10 -1.38 8.69 11.02
CA GLY A 10 -2.28 8.89 9.88
C GLY A 10 -1.69 8.45 8.54
N PRO A 11 -0.48 8.92 8.16
CA PRO A 11 0.20 8.46 6.96
C PRO A 11 0.41 6.94 6.91
N LEU A 12 0.93 6.33 7.99
CA LEU A 12 1.16 4.88 8.04
C LEU A 12 -0.15 4.09 7.95
N LEU A 13 -1.21 4.56 8.60
CA LEU A 13 -2.53 3.94 8.52
C LEU A 13 -3.08 3.96 7.08
N ARG A 14 -3.00 5.11 6.38
CA ARG A 14 -3.39 5.19 4.97
C ARG A 14 -2.59 4.21 4.10
N TYR A 15 -1.28 4.14 4.31
CA TYR A 15 -0.41 3.22 3.57
C TYR A 15 -0.77 1.75 3.86
N ALA A 16 -0.90 1.37 5.13
CA ALA A 16 -1.29 0.02 5.53
C ALA A 16 -2.66 -0.38 4.98
N MET A 17 -3.66 0.50 5.05
CA MET A 17 -5.00 0.24 4.49
C MET A 17 -4.98 -0.08 2.99
N ARG A 18 -4.05 0.50 2.21
CA ARG A 18 -3.89 0.18 0.79
C ARG A 18 -3.33 -1.22 0.55
N LEU A 19 -2.57 -1.74 1.51
CA LEU A 19 -1.96 -3.05 1.40
C LEU A 19 -2.87 -4.17 1.92
N VAL A 20 -3.47 -3.99 3.12
CA VAL A 20 -4.27 -5.04 3.76
C VAL A 20 -5.76 -4.96 3.46
N ASN A 21 -6.22 -3.88 2.83
CA ASN A 21 -7.62 -3.65 2.41
C ASN A 21 -8.66 -3.80 3.55
N SER A 22 -8.24 -3.64 4.79
CA SER A 22 -9.07 -3.69 6.00
C SER A 22 -8.60 -2.65 7.00
N ARG A 23 -9.51 -1.84 7.53
CA ARG A 23 -9.18 -0.80 8.50
C ARG A 23 -8.65 -1.41 9.80
N ALA A 24 -9.35 -2.40 10.34
CA ALA A 24 -8.94 -3.08 11.57
C ALA A 24 -7.54 -3.69 11.44
N SER A 25 -7.28 -4.41 10.34
CA SER A 25 -5.96 -4.97 10.06
C SER A 25 -4.88 -3.91 9.90
N ALA A 26 -5.21 -2.75 9.32
CA ALA A 26 -4.27 -1.64 9.16
C ALA A 26 -3.94 -1.00 10.52
N GLU A 27 -4.92 -0.84 11.39
CA GLU A 27 -4.73 -0.35 12.77
C GLU A 27 -3.82 -1.30 13.56
N ASP A 28 -4.02 -2.61 13.48
CA ASP A 28 -3.15 -3.62 14.11
C ASP A 28 -1.71 -3.55 13.57
N VAL A 29 -1.56 -3.42 12.26
CA VAL A 29 -0.24 -3.25 11.61
C VAL A 29 0.47 -2.01 12.16
N VAL A 30 -0.20 -0.86 12.19
CA VAL A 30 0.41 0.41 12.64
C VAL A 30 0.71 0.36 14.12
N GLN A 31 -0.14 -0.22 14.94
CA GLN A 31 0.12 -0.43 16.36
C GLN A 31 1.40 -1.26 16.59
N ASN A 32 1.57 -2.37 15.85
CA ASN A 32 2.76 -3.19 15.92
C ASN A 32 4.03 -2.42 15.50
N VAL A 33 3.94 -1.52 14.52
CA VAL A 33 5.06 -0.65 14.11
C VAL A 33 5.51 0.24 15.27
N PHE A 34 4.58 0.90 15.96
CA PHE A 34 4.91 1.77 17.09
C PHE A 34 5.42 0.97 18.31
N ILE A 35 4.91 -0.23 18.55
CA ILE A 35 5.45 -1.14 19.56
C ILE A 35 6.93 -1.47 19.25
N LYS A 36 7.25 -1.78 17.98
CA LYS A 36 8.62 -2.06 17.55
C LYS A 36 9.51 -0.83 17.67
N LEU A 37 9.01 0.35 17.32
CA LEU A 37 9.73 1.60 17.52
C LEU A 37 10.04 1.85 19.00
N PHE A 38 9.05 1.65 19.87
CA PHE A 38 9.22 1.85 21.31
C PHE A 38 10.24 0.87 21.92
N ARG A 39 10.20 -0.40 21.52
CA ARG A 39 11.19 -1.41 21.96
C ARG A 39 12.58 -1.01 21.55
N ARG A 40 12.79 -0.64 20.27
CA ARG A 40 14.08 -0.18 19.76
C ARG A 40 14.67 0.98 20.59
N TRP A 41 13.85 1.94 20.96
CA TRP A 41 14.30 3.06 21.80
C TRP A 41 14.69 2.64 23.22
N ARG A 42 13.92 1.72 23.80
CA ARG A 42 14.26 1.20 25.15
C ARG A 42 15.54 0.39 25.16
N GLU A 43 15.87 -0.28 24.09
CA GLU A 43 17.08 -1.10 23.93
C GLU A 43 18.32 -0.26 23.60
N GLY A 44 18.17 1.06 23.40
CA GLY A 44 19.29 1.97 23.12
C GLY A 44 19.87 1.81 21.71
N ASP A 45 19.13 1.20 20.81
CA ASP A 45 19.53 1.09 19.41
C ASP A 45 19.71 2.47 18.78
N SER A 46 20.75 2.62 17.97
CA SER A 46 21.00 3.86 17.22
C SER A 46 19.79 4.29 16.43
N GLU A 47 19.52 5.59 16.41
CA GLU A 47 18.48 6.15 15.55
C GLU A 47 18.71 5.72 14.09
N PRO A 48 17.67 5.25 13.36
CA PRO A 48 17.86 4.90 11.96
C PRO A 48 18.22 6.17 11.17
N GLU A 49 19.11 6.06 10.18
CA GLU A 49 19.51 7.18 9.30
C GLU A 49 18.30 7.97 8.75
N SER A 50 17.16 7.32 8.61
CA SER A 50 15.88 7.91 8.26
C SER A 50 14.75 7.20 8.99
N LEU A 51 14.23 7.85 10.04
CA LEU A 51 13.06 7.35 10.78
C LEU A 51 11.88 7.10 9.85
N LYS A 52 11.61 8.01 8.92
CA LYS A 52 10.53 7.86 7.94
C LYS A 52 10.70 6.58 7.12
N SER A 53 11.87 6.35 6.52
CA SER A 53 12.12 5.14 5.73
C SER A 53 12.00 3.87 6.58
N TRP A 54 12.48 3.91 7.81
CA TRP A 54 12.38 2.79 8.74
C TRP A 54 10.92 2.46 9.07
N LEU A 55 10.11 3.46 9.40
CA LEU A 55 8.69 3.30 9.70
C LEU A 55 7.94 2.67 8.52
N TYR A 56 8.12 3.18 7.31
CA TYR A 56 7.47 2.60 6.12
C TYR A 56 7.96 1.18 5.81
N ARG A 57 9.25 0.89 6.02
CA ARG A 57 9.78 -0.47 5.87
C ARG A 57 9.14 -1.44 6.84
N VAL A 58 9.05 -1.07 8.11
CA VAL A 58 8.44 -1.93 9.13
C VAL A 58 6.95 -2.09 8.85
N THR A 59 6.23 -1.01 8.51
CA THR A 59 4.81 -1.07 8.14
C THR A 59 4.57 -2.00 6.96
N HIS A 60 5.41 -1.92 5.93
CA HIS A 60 5.30 -2.82 4.77
C HIS A 60 5.49 -4.28 5.17
N ASN A 61 6.52 -4.59 5.95
CA ASN A 61 6.81 -5.94 6.38
C ASN A 61 5.66 -6.50 7.25
N GLU A 62 5.15 -5.71 8.20
CA GLU A 62 4.00 -6.10 9.02
C GLU A 62 2.75 -6.37 8.17
N ALA A 63 2.47 -5.51 7.19
CA ALA A 63 1.33 -5.68 6.27
C ALA A 63 1.47 -6.95 5.42
N VAL A 64 2.66 -7.21 4.87
CA VAL A 64 2.92 -8.42 4.08
C VAL A 64 2.80 -9.68 4.95
N ASP A 65 3.32 -9.65 6.17
CA ASP A 65 3.22 -10.78 7.10
C ASP A 65 1.77 -11.01 7.56
N HIS A 66 0.99 -9.93 7.72
CA HIS A 66 -0.45 -10.02 7.98
C HIS A 66 -1.19 -10.69 6.82
N ILE A 67 -0.98 -10.26 5.58
CA ILE A 67 -1.58 -10.86 4.38
C ILE A 67 -1.21 -12.34 4.24
N ARG A 68 0.04 -12.70 4.50
CA ARG A 68 0.49 -14.10 4.45
C ARG A 68 -0.19 -14.96 5.51
N ARG A 69 -0.35 -14.44 6.72
CA ARG A 69 -1.06 -15.16 7.80
C ARG A 69 -2.52 -15.35 7.46
N GLU A 70 -3.20 -14.31 6.99
CA GLU A 70 -4.60 -14.36 6.58
C GLU A 70 -4.83 -15.34 5.43
N SER A 71 -3.96 -15.34 4.41
CA SER A 71 -4.02 -16.30 3.30
C SER A 71 -3.84 -17.74 3.76
N ARG A 72 -2.94 -18.00 4.70
CA ARG A 72 -2.76 -19.35 5.26
C ARG A 72 -4.00 -19.82 6.06
N LEU A 73 -4.59 -18.93 6.85
CA LEU A 73 -5.82 -19.22 7.59
C LEU A 73 -6.98 -19.51 6.63
N ARG A 74 -7.11 -18.72 5.56
CA ARG A 74 -8.14 -18.93 4.53
C ARG A 74 -7.98 -20.29 3.85
N LEU A 75 -6.76 -20.66 3.42
CA LEU A 75 -6.47 -21.97 2.84
C LEU A 75 -6.75 -23.14 3.81
N LEU A 76 -6.57 -22.95 5.11
CA LEU A 76 -6.91 -23.95 6.12
C LEU A 76 -8.43 -24.07 6.31
N HIS A 77 -9.17 -22.96 6.18
CA HIS A 77 -10.64 -22.96 6.23
C HIS A 77 -11.24 -23.53 4.93
N GLU A 78 -10.73 -23.15 3.75
CA GLU A 78 -11.18 -23.67 2.45
C GLU A 78 -10.96 -25.18 2.31
N ARG A 79 -9.97 -25.76 2.97
CA ARG A 79 -9.81 -27.24 3.08
C ARG A 79 -10.87 -27.92 3.94
N ARG A 80 -11.63 -27.15 4.71
CA ARG A 80 -12.74 -27.66 5.56
C ARG A 80 -14.13 -27.39 4.94
N GLU A 81 -14.20 -26.47 3.98
CA GLU A 81 -15.43 -26.07 3.32
C GLU A 81 -15.16 -25.98 1.82
N ASP A 82 -15.16 -27.15 1.14
CA ASP A 82 -15.41 -27.18 -0.30
C ASP A 82 -16.86 -26.77 -0.50
N GLU A 83 -17.10 -25.56 -0.89
CA GLU A 83 -18.15 -25.06 -1.78
C GLU A 83 -18.40 -23.54 -1.60
N GLU A 84 -18.46 -22.87 -2.77
CA GLU A 84 -19.09 -21.58 -3.04
C GLU A 84 -18.36 -20.27 -2.77
N ARG A 85 -17.92 -19.62 -3.81
CA ARG A 85 -18.38 -18.42 -4.55
C ARG A 85 -17.32 -17.45 -4.98
N HIS A 86 -17.21 -17.42 -6.30
CA HIS A 86 -16.74 -16.26 -7.05
C HIS A 86 -17.74 -15.10 -6.89
N SER A 87 -17.26 -13.88 -6.66
CA SER A 87 -17.95 -12.72 -7.18
C SER A 87 -16.94 -11.63 -7.54
N GLY A 88 -16.74 -11.50 -8.85
CA GLY A 88 -16.24 -10.29 -9.45
C GLY A 88 -17.41 -9.31 -9.59
N THR A 89 -17.17 -8.03 -9.37
CA THR A 89 -18.08 -6.98 -9.78
C THR A 89 -17.39 -6.06 -10.74
N GLY A 90 -17.76 -6.19 -12.00
CA GLY A 90 -17.55 -5.18 -13.00
C GLY A 90 -18.58 -4.06 -12.80
N ALA A 91 -18.16 -2.81 -12.93
CA ALA A 91 -19.04 -1.68 -13.04
C ALA A 91 -18.86 -1.06 -14.43
N ALA A 92 -19.97 -1.04 -15.15
CA ALA A 92 -20.10 -0.45 -16.47
C ALA A 92 -20.13 1.07 -16.40
N GLY A 93 -19.63 1.71 -17.47
CA GLY A 93 -19.51 3.14 -17.59
C GLY A 93 -20.83 3.87 -17.76
N SER A 94 -20.84 5.11 -17.34
CA SER A 94 -21.79 6.14 -17.71
C SER A 94 -21.02 7.42 -18.03
N ASP A 95 -21.34 7.98 -19.17
CA ASP A 95 -20.73 9.19 -19.75
C ASP A 95 -21.27 10.43 -19.02
N ARG A 96 -20.75 10.67 -17.83
CA ARG A 96 -20.93 11.91 -17.06
C ARG A 96 -19.57 12.40 -16.59
N ALA A 97 -19.38 13.72 -16.55
CA ALA A 97 -18.20 14.32 -15.93
C ALA A 97 -18.02 13.69 -14.54
N MET A 98 -16.99 12.87 -14.40
CA MET A 98 -16.71 12.14 -13.17
C MET A 98 -16.44 13.12 -12.04
N ASP A 99 -17.20 13.00 -10.96
CA ASP A 99 -16.93 13.69 -9.69
C ASP A 99 -15.56 13.27 -9.13
N ASN A 100 -14.94 14.14 -8.34
CA ASN A 100 -13.63 13.87 -7.73
C ASN A 100 -13.62 12.57 -6.92
N GLU A 101 -14.73 12.20 -6.28
CA GLU A 101 -14.85 10.95 -5.52
C GLU A 101 -14.94 9.72 -6.45
N GLU A 102 -15.57 9.84 -7.59
CA GLU A 102 -15.61 8.76 -8.60
C GLU A 102 -14.23 8.55 -9.22
N ARG A 103 -13.49 9.64 -9.55
CA ARG A 103 -12.10 9.57 -10.00
C ARG A 103 -11.21 8.89 -8.97
N LYS A 104 -11.36 9.25 -7.71
CA LYS A 104 -10.61 8.68 -6.60
C LYS A 104 -10.89 7.19 -6.46
N ARG A 105 -12.17 6.77 -6.48
CA ARG A 105 -12.55 5.35 -6.44
C ARG A 105 -11.97 4.58 -7.63
N LEU A 106 -12.03 5.15 -8.84
CA LEU A 106 -11.45 4.54 -10.03
C LEU A 106 -9.95 4.34 -9.89
N VAL A 107 -9.20 5.38 -9.50
CA VAL A 107 -7.75 5.30 -9.29
C VAL A 107 -7.40 4.24 -8.24
N LEU A 108 -8.16 4.19 -7.15
CA LEU A 108 -7.96 3.20 -6.09
C LEU A 108 -8.22 1.77 -6.58
N GLY A 109 -9.28 1.58 -7.38
CA GLY A 109 -9.59 0.30 -8.01
C GLY A 109 -8.50 -0.15 -9.01
N LEU A 110 -7.94 0.80 -9.77
CA LEU A 110 -6.83 0.52 -10.68
C LEU A 110 -5.52 0.22 -9.95
N LEU A 111 -5.24 0.93 -8.85
CA LEU A 111 -4.10 0.61 -7.99
C LEU A 111 -4.17 -0.80 -7.43
N GLY A 112 -5.37 -1.26 -7.03
CA GLY A 112 -5.58 -2.62 -6.55
C GLY A 112 -5.33 -3.71 -7.60
N LYS A 113 -5.38 -3.38 -8.90
CA LYS A 113 -5.09 -4.31 -10.01
C LYS A 113 -3.60 -4.38 -10.37
N LEU A 114 -2.77 -3.51 -9.82
CA LEU A 114 -1.33 -3.58 -10.03
C LEU A 114 -0.73 -4.77 -9.28
N HIS A 115 0.40 -5.28 -9.80
CA HIS A 115 1.18 -6.23 -9.04
C HIS A 115 1.59 -5.61 -7.67
N PRO A 116 1.59 -6.37 -6.55
CA PRO A 116 1.89 -5.81 -5.22
C PRO A 116 3.16 -4.95 -5.14
N ARG A 117 4.21 -5.33 -5.89
CA ARG A 117 5.46 -4.57 -5.97
C ARG A 117 5.30 -3.20 -6.64
N GLU A 118 4.48 -3.14 -7.70
CA GLU A 118 4.18 -1.91 -8.43
C GLU A 118 3.31 -0.99 -7.59
N GLN A 119 2.30 -1.56 -6.93
CA GLN A 119 1.44 -0.83 -6.01
C GLN A 119 2.24 -0.21 -4.85
N GLN A 120 3.13 -0.98 -4.24
CA GLN A 120 4.02 -0.49 -3.18
C GLN A 120 4.84 0.71 -3.61
N VAL A 121 5.57 0.58 -4.72
CA VAL A 121 6.48 1.64 -5.20
C VAL A 121 5.71 2.90 -5.58
N ILE A 122 4.55 2.77 -6.24
CA ILE A 122 3.69 3.91 -6.57
C ILE A 122 3.17 4.61 -5.32
N LEU A 123 2.67 3.87 -4.33
CA LEU A 123 2.15 4.46 -3.09
C LEU A 123 3.25 5.22 -2.34
N LEU A 124 4.43 4.61 -2.19
CA LEU A 124 5.58 5.26 -1.54
C LEU A 124 6.02 6.53 -2.29
N ARG A 125 5.98 6.52 -3.62
CA ARG A 125 6.39 7.69 -4.42
C ARG A 125 5.35 8.79 -4.46
N LEU A 126 4.09 8.45 -4.80
CA LEU A 126 3.06 9.44 -5.10
C LEU A 126 2.26 9.87 -3.86
N GLN A 127 1.99 8.96 -2.94
CA GLN A 127 1.24 9.27 -1.73
C GLN A 127 2.16 9.80 -0.61
N GLU A 128 3.33 9.17 -0.43
CA GLU A 128 4.21 9.46 0.70
C GLU A 128 5.39 10.36 0.33
N GLY A 129 5.58 10.64 -0.97
CA GLY A 129 6.59 11.56 -1.48
C GLY A 129 8.02 11.09 -1.27
N LEU A 130 8.27 9.79 -1.09
CA LEU A 130 9.60 9.25 -0.86
C LEU A 130 10.50 9.39 -2.10
N SER A 131 11.79 9.65 -1.89
CA SER A 131 12.80 9.60 -2.95
C SER A 131 13.07 8.16 -3.40
N TYR A 132 13.71 7.98 -4.56
CA TYR A 132 14.10 6.64 -5.04
C TYR A 132 15.03 5.94 -4.05
N GLN A 133 15.96 6.68 -3.45
CA GLN A 133 16.84 6.18 -2.41
C GLN A 133 16.05 5.69 -1.18
N GLN A 134 15.09 6.48 -0.70
CA GLN A 134 14.25 6.09 0.42
C GLN A 134 13.39 4.87 0.09
N ILE A 135 12.81 4.81 -1.12
CA ILE A 135 12.05 3.64 -1.59
C ILE A 135 12.95 2.41 -1.71
N SER A 136 14.19 2.58 -2.16
CA SER A 136 15.22 1.53 -2.17
C SER A 136 15.46 0.95 -0.76
N GLN A 137 15.62 1.82 0.23
CA GLN A 137 15.76 1.42 1.64
C GLN A 137 14.52 0.69 2.19
N VAL A 138 13.32 1.17 1.83
CA VAL A 138 12.04 0.55 2.26
C VAL A 138 11.85 -0.84 1.65
N THR A 139 12.15 -0.98 0.36
CA THR A 139 11.82 -2.19 -0.42
C THR A 139 12.96 -3.20 -0.51
N GLY A 140 14.18 -2.82 -0.10
CA GLY A 140 15.39 -3.64 -0.27
C GLY A 140 15.82 -3.79 -1.73
N ARG A 141 15.43 -2.88 -2.63
CA ARG A 141 15.72 -2.89 -4.07
C ARG A 141 16.72 -1.80 -4.42
N THR A 142 17.42 -1.95 -5.56
CA THR A 142 18.25 -0.88 -6.09
C THR A 142 17.40 0.28 -6.62
N GLU A 143 17.92 1.50 -6.59
CA GLU A 143 17.22 2.68 -7.12
C GLU A 143 16.84 2.53 -8.60
N GLY A 144 17.72 1.92 -9.41
CA GLY A 144 17.41 1.61 -10.82
C GLY A 144 16.22 0.66 -10.97
N ASN A 145 16.11 -0.35 -10.10
CA ASN A 145 14.97 -1.25 -10.09
C ASN A 145 13.68 -0.53 -9.65
N VAL A 146 13.76 0.35 -8.64
CA VAL A 146 12.65 1.21 -8.21
C VAL A 146 12.15 2.07 -9.38
N GLY A 147 13.07 2.70 -10.13
CA GLY A 147 12.74 3.50 -11.31
C GLY A 147 12.02 2.69 -12.39
N ASN A 148 12.52 1.48 -12.69
CA ASN A 148 11.89 0.58 -13.67
C ASN A 148 10.47 0.16 -13.23
N ILE A 149 10.32 -0.26 -11.98
CA ILE A 149 9.00 -0.64 -11.44
C ILE A 149 8.03 0.53 -11.53
N LEU A 150 8.46 1.73 -11.13
CA LEU A 150 7.63 2.93 -11.16
C LEU A 150 7.20 3.27 -12.58
N HIS A 151 8.13 3.22 -13.55
CA HIS A 151 7.84 3.46 -14.97
C HIS A 151 6.77 2.49 -15.49
N HIS A 152 6.93 1.19 -15.25
CA HIS A 152 5.96 0.18 -15.68
C HIS A 152 4.59 0.37 -15.01
N ALA A 153 4.58 0.66 -13.71
CA ALA A 153 3.35 0.87 -12.97
C ALA A 153 2.59 2.11 -13.45
N VAL A 154 3.27 3.24 -13.65
CA VAL A 154 2.66 4.46 -14.19
C VAL A 154 2.12 4.23 -15.59
N ARG A 155 2.86 3.53 -16.46
CA ARG A 155 2.40 3.18 -17.81
C ARG A 155 1.12 2.33 -17.79
N LYS A 156 1.05 1.32 -16.91
CA LYS A 156 -0.16 0.48 -16.76
C LYS A 156 -1.36 1.31 -16.30
N LEU A 157 -1.16 2.16 -15.30
CA LEU A 157 -2.22 3.05 -14.80
C LEU A 157 -2.71 4.02 -15.87
N SER A 158 -1.78 4.66 -16.61
CA SER A 158 -2.12 5.59 -17.68
C SER A 158 -2.94 4.91 -18.78
N LEU A 159 -2.56 3.69 -19.19
CA LEU A 159 -3.31 2.92 -20.18
C LEU A 159 -4.70 2.54 -19.66
N ALA A 160 -4.80 2.14 -18.40
CA ALA A 160 -6.08 1.78 -17.79
C ALA A 160 -7.01 3.01 -17.67
N LEU A 161 -6.48 4.16 -17.24
CA LEU A 161 -7.24 5.42 -17.14
C LEU A 161 -7.72 5.92 -18.51
N ARG A 162 -6.91 5.78 -19.56
CA ARG A 162 -7.34 6.11 -20.94
C ARG A 162 -8.52 5.25 -21.41
N ARG A 163 -8.51 3.95 -21.06
CA ARG A 163 -9.60 3.03 -21.41
C ARG A 163 -10.91 3.34 -20.69
N THR A 164 -10.87 4.00 -19.55
CA THR A 164 -12.05 4.41 -18.79
C THR A 164 -12.57 5.80 -19.17
N GLY A 165 -11.95 6.47 -20.14
CA GLY A 165 -12.33 7.85 -20.51
C GLY A 165 -11.92 8.93 -19.49
N ALA A 166 -11.36 8.55 -18.35
CA ALA A 166 -11.05 9.48 -17.25
C ALA A 166 -9.93 10.50 -17.56
N LEU A 167 -9.19 10.33 -18.66
CA LEU A 167 -8.14 11.24 -19.15
C LEU A 167 -8.53 12.08 -20.38
N GLN A 168 -9.79 12.02 -20.81
CA GLN A 168 -10.24 12.78 -22.01
C GLN A 168 -10.72 14.19 -21.68
N SER A 169 -10.63 14.63 -20.42
CA SER A 169 -11.05 15.97 -19.97
C SER A 169 -9.88 16.75 -19.36
N ALA A 170 -8.85 17.03 -20.15
CA ALA A 170 -7.84 18.01 -19.81
C ALA A 170 -7.38 18.72 -21.08
#